data_7f53155dd4ce4d4fd562296f89f61b39
#
_entry.id   7f53155dd4ce4d4fd562296f89f61b39
#
_cell.length_a   1.000
_cell.length_b   1.000
_cell.length_c   1.000
_cell.angle_alpha   90.00
_cell.angle_beta   90.00
_cell.angle_gamma   90.00
#
_symmetry.space_group_name_H-M   'P 1'
#
loop_
_entity.id
_entity.type
_entity.pdbx_description
1 polymer ?
#
loop_
_entity_poly.entity_id
_entity_poly.type
_entity_poly.pdbx_seq_one_letter_code
_entity_poly.pdbx_strand_id
1 'polypeptide(L)'
;AVDARGRAAERELRYEITWQLVDRDTEAMLNPPRRISALRSFAYSPDNVTATSDEEELVRDDLYEDVAYRLINQLANAARKIDSRDR
;
A
#
# COMPACT_ATOMS: atom_id res chain seq x y z
N ALA A 1 -18.13 -6.77 -11.28
CA ALA A 1 -19.47 -6.30 -11.56
C ALA A 1 -20.49 -6.90 -10.57
N VAL A 2 -21.46 -6.11 -10.18
CA VAL A 2 -22.48 -6.55 -9.25
C VAL A 2 -23.65 -7.12 -10.04
N ASP A 3 -24.03 -8.32 -9.68
CA ASP A 3 -25.20 -8.96 -10.26
C ASP A 3 -26.41 -8.68 -9.36
N ALA A 4 -27.54 -8.30 -9.97
CA ALA A 4 -28.76 -7.97 -9.23
C ALA A 4 -29.32 -9.16 -8.46
N ARG A 5 -28.87 -10.35 -8.76
CA ARG A 5 -29.31 -11.59 -8.09
C ARG A 5 -28.37 -12.00 -6.96
N GLY A 6 -27.41 -11.15 -6.60
CA GLY A 6 -26.51 -11.45 -5.51
C GLY A 6 -25.42 -12.44 -5.82
N ARG A 7 -25.13 -12.67 -7.10
CA ARG A 7 -24.00 -13.51 -7.47
C ARG A 7 -22.68 -12.78 -7.20
N ALA A 8 -21.57 -13.45 -7.41
CA ALA A 8 -20.26 -12.91 -7.11
C ALA A 8 -20.06 -11.54 -7.74
N ALA A 9 -19.56 -10.62 -6.96
CA ALA A 9 -19.20 -9.27 -7.39
C ALA A 9 -17.74 -9.06 -7.05
N GLU A 10 -17.16 -8.01 -7.61
CA GLU A 10 -15.79 -7.64 -7.25
C GLU A 10 -15.79 -6.51 -6.25
N ARG A 11 -14.88 -6.59 -5.31
CA ARG A 11 -14.55 -5.50 -4.40
C ARG A 11 -13.10 -5.12 -4.57
N GLU A 12 -12.80 -3.87 -4.27
CA GLU A 12 -11.44 -3.38 -4.36
C GLU A 12 -10.98 -2.92 -3.00
N LEU A 13 -9.71 -3.23 -2.69
CA LEU A 13 -9.02 -2.70 -1.53
C LEU A 13 -7.88 -1.84 -2.02
N ARG A 14 -7.77 -0.66 -1.43
CA ARG A 14 -6.68 0.25 -1.71
C ARG A 14 -5.94 0.52 -0.41
N TYR A 15 -4.62 0.45 -0.47
CA TYR A 15 -3.78 0.84 0.64
C TYR A 15 -2.84 1.92 0.16
N GLU A 16 -2.82 3.02 0.88
CA GLU A 16 -2.04 4.18 0.49
C GLU A 16 -1.30 4.72 1.69
N ILE A 17 -0.02 5.02 1.51
CA ILE A 17 0.77 5.69 2.53
C ILE A 17 1.48 6.88 1.92
N THR A 18 1.82 7.83 2.76
CA THR A 18 2.68 8.95 2.39
C THR A 18 3.85 8.94 3.36
N TRP A 19 5.06 9.11 2.85
CA TRP A 19 6.25 9.09 3.69
C TRP A 19 7.17 10.25 3.33
N GLN A 20 8.03 10.57 4.26
CA GLN A 20 8.92 11.70 4.14
C GLN A 20 10.08 11.49 5.10
N LEU A 21 11.29 11.92 4.68
CA LEU A 21 12.45 11.90 5.55
C LEU A 21 12.64 13.29 6.15
N VAL A 22 12.96 13.31 7.42
CA VAL A 22 13.14 14.56 8.17
C VAL A 22 14.46 14.47 8.90
N ASP A 23 15.22 15.56 8.87
CA ASP A 23 16.45 15.65 9.63
C ASP A 23 16.11 15.59 11.13
N ARG A 24 16.80 14.72 11.82
CA ARG A 24 16.51 14.45 13.23
C ARG A 24 16.74 15.67 14.12
N ASP A 25 17.75 16.45 13.81
CA ASP A 25 18.15 17.56 14.67
C ASP A 25 17.48 18.87 14.29
N THR A 26 17.34 19.14 13.01
CA THR A 26 16.79 20.42 12.51
C THR A 26 15.34 20.34 12.14
N GLU A 27 14.77 19.13 12.04
CA GLU A 27 13.42 18.88 11.59
C GLU A 27 13.18 19.34 10.14
N ALA A 28 14.26 19.60 9.40
CA ALA A 28 14.15 19.98 8.00
C ALA A 28 13.76 18.78 7.15
N MET A 29 12.93 19.01 6.15
CA MET A 29 12.54 17.96 5.20
C MET A 29 13.68 17.65 4.27
N LEU A 30 14.06 16.36 4.19
CA LEU A 30 15.16 15.92 3.37
C LEU A 30 14.72 15.48 1.99
N ASN A 31 13.42 15.25 1.80
CA ASN A 31 12.85 14.95 0.49
C ASN A 31 11.39 15.41 0.49
N PRO A 32 10.81 15.64 -0.69
CA PRO A 32 9.38 15.95 -0.75
C PRO A 32 8.56 14.72 -0.35
N PRO A 33 7.36 14.93 0.18
CA PRO A 33 6.48 13.79 0.50
C PRO A 33 6.28 12.87 -0.70
N ARG A 34 6.33 11.57 -0.45
CA ARG A 34 6.17 10.55 -1.47
C ARG A 34 4.98 9.68 -1.12
N ARG A 35 4.18 9.37 -2.12
CA ARG A 35 3.00 8.55 -1.94
C ARG A 35 3.22 7.19 -2.57
N ILE A 36 2.80 6.14 -1.85
CA ILE A 36 2.79 4.79 -2.37
C ILE A 36 1.36 4.29 -2.28
N SER A 37 0.83 3.79 -3.37
CA SER A 37 -0.54 3.30 -3.44
C SER A 37 -0.56 1.95 -4.13
N ALA A 38 -1.33 1.03 -3.60
CA ALA A 38 -1.54 -0.27 -4.22
C ALA A 38 -3.02 -0.61 -4.16
N LEU A 39 -3.49 -1.29 -5.18
CA LEU A 39 -4.89 -1.63 -5.36
C LEU A 39 -4.99 -3.10 -5.72
N ARG A 40 -5.94 -3.80 -5.11
CA ARG A 40 -6.22 -5.19 -5.44
C ARG A 40 -7.73 -5.41 -5.48
N SER A 41 -8.15 -6.25 -6.40
CA SER A 41 -9.54 -6.66 -6.50
C SER A 41 -9.68 -8.09 -5.99
N PHE A 42 -10.82 -8.39 -5.42
CA PHE A 42 -11.13 -9.75 -5.00
C PHE A 42 -12.62 -10.03 -5.19
N ALA A 43 -12.94 -11.30 -5.31
CA ALA A 43 -14.31 -11.72 -5.50
C ALA A 43 -15.08 -11.60 -4.17
N TYR A 44 -16.27 -11.05 -4.25
CA TYR A 44 -17.17 -10.95 -3.11
C TYR A 44 -18.40 -11.80 -3.37
N SER A 45 -18.70 -12.70 -2.45
CA SER A 45 -19.88 -13.54 -2.55
C SER A 45 -20.78 -13.29 -1.35
N PRO A 46 -21.96 -12.70 -1.54
CA PRO A 46 -22.89 -12.49 -0.43
C PRO A 46 -23.35 -13.78 0.24
N ASP A 47 -23.32 -14.87 -0.52
CA ASP A 47 -23.78 -16.17 -0.03
C ASP A 47 -22.73 -16.91 0.79
N ASN A 48 -21.49 -16.43 0.78
CA ASN A 48 -20.39 -17.05 1.51
C ASN A 48 -19.52 -15.99 2.17
N VAL A 49 -20.02 -15.43 3.25
CA VAL A 49 -19.34 -14.32 3.94
C VAL A 49 -18.01 -14.75 4.51
N THR A 50 -17.92 -15.97 5.02
CA THR A 50 -16.67 -16.47 5.61
C THR A 50 -15.56 -16.56 4.58
N ALA A 51 -15.84 -17.14 3.41
CA ALA A 51 -14.85 -17.26 2.35
C ALA A 51 -14.45 -15.87 1.85
N THR A 52 -15.39 -14.94 1.76
CA THR A 52 -15.11 -13.58 1.36
C THR A 52 -14.18 -12.88 2.35
N SER A 53 -14.42 -13.06 3.65
CA SER A 53 -13.58 -12.48 4.69
C SER A 53 -12.17 -13.04 4.65
N ASP A 54 -12.02 -14.33 4.41
CA ASP A 54 -10.71 -14.96 4.31
C ASP A 54 -9.94 -14.43 3.10
N GLU A 55 -10.62 -14.29 1.97
CA GLU A 55 -10.02 -13.74 0.77
C GLU A 55 -9.60 -12.28 0.97
N GLU A 56 -10.46 -11.49 1.60
CA GLU A 56 -10.13 -10.09 1.88
C GLU A 56 -8.88 -9.98 2.75
N GLU A 57 -8.75 -10.84 3.75
CA GLU A 57 -7.59 -10.83 4.63
C GLU A 57 -6.31 -11.14 3.86
N LEU A 58 -6.35 -12.14 2.98
CA LEU A 58 -5.20 -12.49 2.14
C LEU A 58 -4.81 -11.34 1.22
N VAL A 59 -5.79 -10.69 0.63
CA VAL A 59 -5.56 -9.56 -0.27
C VAL A 59 -4.97 -8.38 0.51
N ARG A 60 -5.47 -8.14 1.71
CA ARG A 60 -4.96 -7.07 2.57
C ARG A 60 -3.50 -7.30 2.93
N ASP A 61 -3.16 -8.53 3.27
CA ASP A 61 -1.77 -8.89 3.59
C ASP A 61 -0.86 -8.69 2.39
N ASP A 62 -1.32 -9.06 1.20
CA ASP A 62 -0.58 -8.85 -0.03
C ASP A 62 -0.35 -7.37 -0.30
N LEU A 63 -1.37 -6.53 -0.07
CA LEU A 63 -1.23 -5.09 -0.21
C LEU A 63 -0.19 -4.51 0.75
N TYR A 64 -0.20 -4.97 1.99
CA TYR A 64 0.77 -4.50 2.98
C TYR A 64 2.19 -4.88 2.58
N GLU A 65 2.40 -6.09 2.11
CA GLU A 65 3.72 -6.53 1.65
C GLU A 65 4.19 -5.73 0.44
N ASP A 66 3.30 -5.49 -0.52
CA ASP A 66 3.63 -4.73 -1.72
C ASP A 66 4.07 -3.31 -1.35
N VAL A 67 3.28 -2.63 -0.52
CA VAL A 67 3.60 -1.26 -0.11
C VAL A 67 4.86 -1.22 0.73
N ALA A 68 5.04 -2.18 1.64
CA ALA A 68 6.25 -2.25 2.46
C ALA A 68 7.49 -2.44 1.60
N TYR A 69 7.43 -3.31 0.61
CA TYR A 69 8.55 -3.55 -0.30
C TYR A 69 8.91 -2.28 -1.06
N ARG A 70 7.91 -1.59 -1.60
CA ARG A 70 8.13 -0.32 -2.31
C ARG A 70 8.70 0.75 -1.38
N LEU A 71 8.21 0.82 -0.16
CA LEU A 71 8.70 1.77 0.83
C LEU A 71 10.18 1.53 1.12
N ILE A 72 10.56 0.29 1.36
CA ILE A 72 11.96 -0.06 1.64
C ILE A 72 12.85 0.36 0.48
N ASN A 73 12.43 0.08 -0.76
CA ASN A 73 13.20 0.46 -1.93
C ASN A 73 13.31 1.97 -2.09
N GLN A 74 12.23 2.69 -1.86
CA GLN A 74 12.24 4.14 -1.95
C GLN A 74 13.09 4.77 -0.87
N LEU A 75 13.04 4.22 0.35
CA LEU A 75 13.89 4.69 1.44
C LEU A 75 15.36 4.48 1.14
N ALA A 76 15.72 3.32 0.62
CA ALA A 76 17.09 3.03 0.27
C ALA A 76 17.61 3.99 -0.80
N ASN A 77 16.78 4.28 -1.80
CA ASN A 77 17.16 5.22 -2.86
C ASN A 77 17.29 6.64 -2.33
N ALA A 78 16.38 7.06 -1.48
CA ALA A 78 16.42 8.39 -0.88
C ALA A 78 17.65 8.55 0.01
N ALA A 79 17.97 7.52 0.80
CA ALA A 79 19.13 7.55 1.67
C ALA A 79 20.43 7.69 0.87
N ARG A 80 20.54 6.98 -0.25
CA ARG A 80 21.71 7.08 -1.11
C ARG A 80 21.87 8.48 -1.70
N LYS A 81 20.78 9.10 -2.11
CA LYS A 81 20.81 10.45 -2.66
C LYS A 81 21.25 11.48 -1.63
N ILE A 82 20.76 11.34 -0.41
CA ILE A 82 21.12 12.22 0.69
C ILE A 82 22.60 12.07 1.02
N ASP A 83 23.08 10.83 1.12
CA ASP A 83 24.47 10.54 1.39
C ASP A 83 25.40 11.12 0.32
N SER A 84 25.00 11.02 -0.95
CA SER A 84 25.74 11.61 -2.06
C SER A 84 25.87 13.13 -1.95
N ARG A 85 24.84 13.79 -1.48
CA ARG A 85 24.86 15.25 -1.34
C ARG A 85 25.79 15.74 -0.26
N ASP A 86 25.99 14.93 0.75
CA ASP A 86 26.86 15.28 1.87
C ASP A 86 28.35 15.12 1.53
N ARG A 87 28.65 14.61 0.37
CA ARG A 87 30.00 14.44 -0.12
C ARG A 87 30.31 15.48 -1.20
#